data_367cb5baf253d54b5f7910369d2402f6
#
_entry.id   367cb5baf253d54b5f7910369d2402f6
#
_cell.length_a   1.000
_cell.length_b   1.000
_cell.length_c   1.000
_cell.angle_alpha   90.00
_cell.angle_beta   90.00
_cell.angle_gamma   90.00
#
_symmetry.space_group_name_H-M   'P 1'
#
loop_
_entity.id
_entity.type
_entity.pdbx_description
1 polymer ?
#
loop_
_entity_poly.entity_id
_entity_poly.type
_entity_poly.pdbx_seq_one_letter_code
_entity_poly.pdbx_strand_id
1 'polypeptide(L)'
;MMLEMVNGPVQAVVTPDIAKQVGIANSDVLSADDLKDRLAHAGITLHDPDYLFYLSTNVQPASNAADTPRQLTDADRTAFDVFYNAASEQDREDAWVELDHWAAFGYFDGDRLVSAASMTLWDDSPVADLGVLTLADARGKGFARAVVESINRFSRQEGYEPQYRCQLDNHASVALARSCGLTLFAKWIVATDLRGPRAE
;
A
#
# COMPACT_ATOMS: atom_id res chain seq x y z
N MET A 1 2.94 15.44 -6.15
CA MET A 1 3.52 14.15 -5.73
C MET A 1 5.03 14.24 -5.81
N MET A 2 5.74 13.73 -4.81
CA MET A 2 7.19 13.64 -4.79
C MET A 2 7.61 12.21 -4.38
N LEU A 3 8.63 11.67 -5.04
CA LEU A 3 9.25 10.38 -4.74
C LEU A 3 10.73 10.60 -4.38
N GLU A 4 11.10 10.26 -3.15
CA GLU A 4 12.49 10.22 -2.71
C GLU A 4 12.99 8.76 -2.83
N MET A 5 13.66 8.45 -3.94
CA MET A 5 14.14 7.07 -4.19
C MET A 5 15.31 6.72 -3.27
N VAL A 6 15.35 5.46 -2.80
CA VAL A 6 16.33 5.01 -1.76
C VAL A 6 17.79 5.21 -2.19
N ASN A 7 18.13 5.02 -3.44
CA ASN A 7 19.49 5.19 -3.98
C ASN A 7 19.47 5.95 -5.30
N GLY A 8 18.54 6.90 -5.44
CA GLY A 8 18.32 7.60 -6.69
C GLY A 8 17.98 9.08 -6.50
N PRO A 9 17.64 9.74 -7.59
CA PRO A 9 17.22 11.14 -7.54
C PRO A 9 15.86 11.28 -6.87
N VAL A 10 15.57 12.49 -6.41
CA VAL A 10 14.21 12.89 -6.08
C VAL A 10 13.47 13.22 -7.36
N GLN A 11 12.27 12.67 -7.52
CA GLN A 11 11.38 12.98 -8.63
C GLN A 11 10.12 13.68 -8.10
N ALA A 12 9.71 14.74 -8.76
CA ALA A 12 8.47 15.43 -8.40
C ALA A 12 7.60 15.65 -9.64
N VAL A 13 6.31 15.47 -9.45
CA VAL A 13 5.28 15.80 -10.45
C VAL A 13 4.37 16.84 -9.81
N VAL A 14 4.26 17.99 -10.44
CA VAL A 14 3.38 19.09 -10.03
C VAL A 14 2.51 19.49 -11.21
N THR A 15 1.30 19.99 -10.93
CA THR A 15 0.45 20.56 -11.99
C THR A 15 1.06 21.87 -12.50
N PRO A 16 0.74 22.29 -13.75
CA PRO A 16 1.23 23.56 -14.30
C PRO A 16 0.91 24.76 -13.41
N ASP A 17 -0.27 24.76 -12.76
CA ASP A 17 -0.68 25.85 -11.88
C ASP A 17 0.18 25.91 -10.62
N ILE A 18 0.46 24.76 -10.00
CA ILE A 18 1.37 24.68 -8.85
C ILE A 18 2.78 25.08 -9.27
N ALA A 19 3.28 24.59 -10.40
CA ALA A 19 4.61 24.96 -10.91
C ALA A 19 4.74 26.49 -11.05
N LYS A 20 3.73 27.14 -11.62
CA LYS A 20 3.68 28.60 -11.76
C LYS A 20 3.62 29.30 -10.40
N GLN A 21 2.80 28.80 -9.48
CA GLN A 21 2.64 29.38 -8.14
C GLN A 21 3.94 29.34 -7.32
N VAL A 22 4.70 28.23 -7.42
CA VAL A 22 5.96 28.04 -6.69
C VAL A 22 7.20 28.48 -7.47
N GLY A 23 7.01 29.01 -8.68
CA GLY A 23 8.10 29.56 -9.50
C GLY A 23 9.07 28.48 -9.99
N ILE A 24 8.56 27.34 -10.49
CA ILE A 24 9.35 26.23 -11.03
C ILE A 24 9.16 26.13 -12.52
N ALA A 25 10.26 26.05 -13.28
CA ALA A 25 10.26 25.73 -14.70
C ALA A 25 10.65 24.26 -14.92
N ASN A 26 10.27 23.67 -16.07
CA ASN A 26 10.55 22.26 -16.41
C ASN A 26 12.04 21.91 -16.47
N SER A 27 12.92 22.92 -16.57
CA SER A 27 14.39 22.76 -16.63
C SER A 27 15.07 22.94 -15.27
N ASP A 28 14.32 23.25 -14.21
CA ASP A 28 14.92 23.54 -12.91
C ASP A 28 15.36 22.25 -12.23
N VAL A 29 16.58 22.25 -11.70
CA VAL A 29 17.10 21.23 -10.83
C VAL A 29 16.99 21.76 -9.40
N LEU A 30 16.03 21.24 -8.65
CA LEU A 30 15.78 21.63 -7.26
C LEU A 30 16.18 20.49 -6.32
N SER A 31 16.65 20.85 -5.13
CA SER A 31 16.71 19.86 -4.05
C SER A 31 15.29 19.54 -3.54
N ALA A 32 15.13 18.41 -2.86
CA ALA A 32 13.85 18.06 -2.22
C ALA A 32 13.42 19.12 -1.20
N ASP A 33 14.38 19.65 -0.45
CA ASP A 33 14.12 20.65 0.60
C ASP A 33 13.71 21.98 -0.02
N ASP A 34 14.39 22.45 -1.08
CA ASP A 34 13.99 23.66 -1.80
C ASP A 34 12.55 23.56 -2.36
N LEU A 35 12.18 22.38 -2.88
CA LEU A 35 10.83 22.15 -3.37
C LEU A 35 9.81 22.18 -2.23
N LYS A 36 10.10 21.48 -1.12
CA LYS A 36 9.23 21.48 0.08
C LYS A 36 9.05 22.88 0.63
N ASP A 37 10.12 23.65 0.72
CA ASP A 37 10.08 25.03 1.21
C ASP A 37 9.22 25.93 0.30
N ARG A 38 9.38 25.84 -1.03
CA ARG A 38 8.55 26.60 -1.97
C ARG A 38 7.08 26.22 -1.88
N LEU A 39 6.75 24.93 -1.75
CA LEU A 39 5.38 24.47 -1.56
C LEU A 39 4.79 25.01 -0.26
N ALA A 40 5.54 24.96 0.84
CA ALA A 40 5.12 25.49 2.13
C ALA A 40 4.89 27.01 2.09
N HIS A 41 5.79 27.78 1.45
CA HIS A 41 5.61 29.23 1.25
C HIS A 41 4.40 29.57 0.37
N ALA A 42 4.00 28.68 -0.52
CA ALA A 42 2.80 28.81 -1.33
C ALA A 42 1.52 28.35 -0.60
N GLY A 43 1.62 27.96 0.68
CA GLY A 43 0.49 27.48 1.48
C GLY A 43 0.07 26.03 1.17
N ILE A 44 0.90 25.27 0.44
CA ILE A 44 0.62 23.88 0.09
C ILE A 44 1.19 22.98 1.19
N THR A 45 0.32 22.31 1.91
CA THR A 45 0.70 21.36 2.96
C THR A 45 0.95 19.96 2.35
N LEU A 46 2.00 19.30 2.78
CA LEU A 46 2.32 17.94 2.40
C LEU A 46 1.86 16.96 3.49
N HIS A 47 1.41 15.78 3.10
CA HIS A 47 1.21 14.68 4.01
C HIS A 47 2.55 14.14 4.53
N ASP A 48 2.52 13.48 5.69
CA ASP A 48 3.63 12.67 6.12
C ASP A 48 3.97 11.63 5.06
N PRO A 49 5.27 11.34 4.85
CA PRO A 49 5.71 10.43 3.83
C PRO A 49 5.31 8.99 4.15
N ASP A 50 4.97 8.23 3.10
CA ASP A 50 4.80 6.78 3.16
C ASP A 50 6.01 6.08 2.52
N TYR A 51 6.40 4.93 3.03
CA TYR A 51 7.29 4.02 2.32
C TYR A 51 6.53 3.31 1.19
N LEU A 52 7.18 3.20 0.02
CA LEU A 52 6.75 2.35 -1.09
C LEU A 52 7.65 1.14 -1.19
N PHE A 53 7.06 -0.05 -1.17
CA PHE A 53 7.77 -1.31 -1.37
C PHE A 53 7.23 -2.01 -2.62
N TYR A 54 8.14 -2.64 -3.36
CA TYR A 54 7.83 -3.47 -4.52
C TYR A 54 8.52 -4.83 -4.42
N LEU A 55 8.00 -5.83 -5.14
CA LEU A 55 8.65 -7.13 -5.22
C LEU A 55 9.98 -7.01 -5.98
N SER A 56 11.04 -7.59 -5.42
CA SER A 56 12.27 -7.80 -6.18
C SER A 56 12.00 -8.74 -7.35
N THR A 57 12.58 -8.44 -8.52
CA THR A 57 12.37 -9.20 -9.76
C THR A 57 12.74 -10.69 -9.68
N ASN A 58 13.47 -11.10 -8.63
CA ASN A 58 14.04 -12.44 -8.49
C ASN A 58 13.37 -13.33 -7.41
N VAL A 59 12.33 -12.85 -6.72
CA VAL A 59 11.70 -13.62 -5.65
C VAL A 59 10.49 -14.36 -6.20
N GLN A 60 10.60 -15.69 -6.34
CA GLN A 60 9.44 -16.57 -6.46
C GLN A 60 8.92 -16.87 -5.05
N PRO A 61 7.66 -16.60 -4.75
CA PRO A 61 7.09 -16.92 -3.44
C PRO A 61 7.09 -18.43 -3.23
N ALA A 62 7.57 -18.86 -2.07
CA ALA A 62 7.53 -20.26 -1.67
C ALA A 62 6.07 -20.70 -1.45
N SER A 63 5.66 -21.77 -2.13
CA SER A 63 4.35 -22.41 -1.95
C SER A 63 4.50 -23.62 -1.06
N ASN A 64 3.92 -23.62 0.14
CA ASN A 64 3.65 -24.83 0.93
C ASN A 64 2.14 -24.99 1.13
N ALA A 65 1.59 -26.08 0.69
CA ALA A 65 0.21 -26.29 0.26
C ALA A 65 -0.78 -26.83 1.30
N ALA A 66 -0.60 -26.63 2.61
CA ALA A 66 -1.55 -27.21 3.57
C ALA A 66 -2.54 -26.19 4.20
N ASP A 67 -2.10 -24.94 4.42
CA ASP A 67 -2.95 -23.87 4.94
C ASP A 67 -2.75 -22.62 4.05
N THR A 68 -3.36 -22.65 2.87
CA THR A 68 -3.11 -21.64 1.84
C THR A 68 -4.22 -20.56 1.89
N PRO A 69 -3.88 -19.27 1.91
CA PRO A 69 -4.86 -18.22 1.70
C PRO A 69 -5.59 -18.42 0.38
N ARG A 70 -6.89 -18.16 0.38
CA ARG A 70 -7.71 -18.24 -0.82
C ARG A 70 -8.31 -16.89 -1.16
N GLN A 71 -8.68 -16.72 -2.41
CA GLN A 71 -9.44 -15.55 -2.83
C GLN A 71 -10.79 -15.55 -2.11
N LEU A 72 -11.18 -14.38 -1.63
CA LEU A 72 -12.49 -14.11 -1.04
C LEU A 72 -13.45 -13.65 -2.15
N THR A 73 -14.70 -14.00 -1.99
CA THR A 73 -15.80 -13.65 -2.88
C THR A 73 -17.01 -13.16 -2.08
N ASP A 74 -18.08 -12.75 -2.74
CA ASP A 74 -19.33 -12.38 -2.07
C ASP A 74 -19.92 -13.51 -1.19
N ALA A 75 -19.60 -14.76 -1.48
CA ALA A 75 -20.00 -15.89 -0.63
C ALA A 75 -19.33 -15.83 0.76
N ASP A 76 -18.25 -15.10 0.91
CA ASP A 76 -17.51 -14.92 2.16
C ASP A 76 -17.93 -13.70 2.95
N ARG A 77 -18.92 -12.92 2.47
CA ARG A 77 -19.38 -11.66 3.09
C ARG A 77 -19.62 -11.80 4.59
N THR A 78 -20.34 -12.82 5.02
CA THR A 78 -20.64 -13.04 6.44
C THR A 78 -19.38 -13.27 7.27
N ALA A 79 -18.43 -14.07 6.76
CA ALA A 79 -17.17 -14.34 7.45
C ALA A 79 -16.28 -13.08 7.48
N PHE A 80 -16.26 -12.32 6.38
CA PHE A 80 -15.54 -11.07 6.28
C PHE A 80 -16.09 -10.01 7.24
N ASP A 81 -17.42 -9.85 7.33
CA ASP A 81 -18.05 -8.88 8.24
C ASP A 81 -17.74 -9.21 9.71
N VAL A 82 -17.76 -10.49 10.08
CA VAL A 82 -17.36 -10.92 11.44
C VAL A 82 -15.89 -10.60 11.70
N PHE A 83 -15.00 -10.89 10.76
CA PHE A 83 -13.60 -10.57 10.84
C PHE A 83 -13.35 -9.06 10.94
N TYR A 84 -13.95 -8.28 10.06
CA TYR A 84 -13.78 -6.83 9.97
C TYR A 84 -14.25 -6.15 11.26
N ASN A 85 -15.41 -6.55 11.79
CA ASN A 85 -15.95 -6.00 13.03
C ASN A 85 -15.20 -6.45 14.30
N ALA A 86 -14.40 -7.52 14.24
CA ALA A 86 -13.52 -7.96 15.33
C ALA A 86 -12.22 -7.17 15.42
N ALA A 87 -11.85 -6.42 14.39
CA ALA A 87 -10.69 -5.54 14.39
C ALA A 87 -11.03 -4.18 15.02
N SER A 88 -10.03 -3.49 15.56
CA SER A 88 -10.20 -2.11 16.05
C SER A 88 -10.49 -1.16 14.88
N GLU A 89 -11.19 -0.05 15.15
CA GLU A 89 -11.45 0.99 14.15
C GLU A 89 -10.15 1.50 13.53
N GLN A 90 -9.16 1.80 14.35
CA GLN A 90 -7.84 2.24 13.89
C GLN A 90 -7.17 1.22 12.96
N ASP A 91 -7.17 -0.09 13.32
CA ASP A 91 -6.59 -1.12 12.45
C ASP A 91 -7.32 -1.21 11.10
N ARG A 92 -8.64 -0.99 11.08
CA ARG A 92 -9.44 -1.01 9.84
C ARG A 92 -9.12 0.16 8.93
N GLU A 93 -9.06 1.37 9.53
CA GLU A 93 -8.71 2.59 8.80
C GLU A 93 -7.29 2.53 8.23
N ASP A 94 -6.33 2.08 9.03
CA ASP A 94 -4.93 1.98 8.61
C ASP A 94 -4.72 0.93 7.52
N ALA A 95 -5.44 -0.19 7.61
CA ALA A 95 -5.28 -1.30 6.68
C ALA A 95 -6.04 -1.12 5.36
N TRP A 96 -7.17 -0.42 5.39
CA TRP A 96 -8.07 -0.19 4.25
C TRP A 96 -8.32 -1.47 3.43
N VAL A 97 -8.76 -2.53 4.11
CA VAL A 97 -9.08 -3.83 3.51
C VAL A 97 -10.59 -3.95 3.32
N GLU A 98 -11.04 -4.16 2.09
CA GLU A 98 -12.44 -4.32 1.76
C GLU A 98 -12.65 -5.53 0.86
N LEU A 99 -13.82 -6.18 1.01
CA LEU A 99 -14.16 -7.35 0.21
C LEU A 99 -14.45 -6.97 -1.26
N ASP A 100 -14.94 -5.75 -1.48
CA ASP A 100 -15.35 -5.24 -2.78
C ASP A 100 -14.21 -4.60 -3.58
N HIS A 101 -12.99 -4.59 -3.05
CA HIS A 101 -11.80 -4.20 -3.81
C HIS A 101 -11.58 -5.14 -5.00
N TRP A 102 -10.77 -4.73 -5.97
CA TRP A 102 -10.46 -5.50 -7.18
C TRP A 102 -10.12 -6.97 -6.91
N ALA A 103 -9.37 -7.24 -5.85
CA ALA A 103 -9.08 -8.57 -5.35
C ALA A 103 -9.02 -8.56 -3.83
N ALA A 104 -9.53 -9.61 -3.20
CA ALA A 104 -9.41 -9.84 -1.76
C ALA A 104 -9.00 -11.31 -1.52
N PHE A 105 -8.10 -11.53 -0.57
CA PHE A 105 -7.60 -12.84 -0.15
C PHE A 105 -7.70 -12.97 1.36
N GLY A 106 -8.01 -14.17 1.85
CA GLY A 106 -8.15 -14.43 3.27
C GLY A 106 -7.43 -15.70 3.72
N TYR A 107 -6.94 -15.66 4.95
CA TYR A 107 -6.43 -16.81 5.67
C TYR A 107 -7.43 -17.21 6.76
N PHE A 108 -7.83 -18.48 6.73
CA PHE A 108 -8.74 -19.06 7.70
C PHE A 108 -7.96 -19.95 8.67
N ASP A 109 -8.14 -19.73 9.97
CA ASP A 109 -7.69 -20.65 11.04
C ASP A 109 -8.90 -21.46 11.49
N GLY A 110 -9.01 -22.70 11.00
CA GLY A 110 -10.27 -23.42 10.98
C GLY A 110 -11.33 -22.72 10.13
N ASP A 111 -12.49 -22.44 10.72
CA ASP A 111 -13.59 -21.74 10.04
C ASP A 111 -13.56 -20.21 10.25
N ARG A 112 -12.57 -19.71 10.99
CA ARG A 112 -12.45 -18.29 11.32
C ARG A 112 -11.50 -17.57 10.38
N LEU A 113 -11.98 -16.53 9.68
CA LEU A 113 -11.11 -15.62 8.96
C LEU A 113 -10.28 -14.80 9.98
N VAL A 114 -8.95 -14.87 9.89
CA VAL A 114 -8.05 -14.23 10.87
C VAL A 114 -7.11 -13.21 10.26
N SER A 115 -6.90 -13.27 8.94
CA SER A 115 -6.11 -12.28 8.20
C SER A 115 -6.68 -12.13 6.81
N ALA A 116 -6.76 -10.91 6.32
CA ALA A 116 -7.19 -10.62 4.95
C ALA A 116 -6.31 -9.52 4.35
N ALA A 117 -6.12 -9.59 3.05
CA ALA A 117 -5.52 -8.55 2.24
C ALA A 117 -6.41 -8.25 1.04
N SER A 118 -6.44 -7.00 0.61
CA SER A 118 -7.14 -6.60 -0.61
C SER A 118 -6.31 -5.63 -1.42
N MET A 119 -6.63 -5.52 -2.71
CA MET A 119 -5.94 -4.62 -3.64
C MET A 119 -6.92 -3.76 -4.41
N THR A 120 -6.55 -2.50 -4.59
CA THR A 120 -7.21 -1.56 -5.50
C THR A 120 -6.29 -1.24 -6.67
N LEU A 121 -6.86 -1.11 -7.86
CA LEU A 121 -6.09 -0.72 -9.03
C LEU A 121 -5.91 0.80 -9.05
N TRP A 122 -4.74 1.25 -9.49
CA TRP A 122 -4.53 2.65 -9.81
C TRP A 122 -5.01 2.90 -11.23
N ASP A 123 -5.85 3.92 -11.38
CA ASP A 123 -6.37 4.32 -12.69
C ASP A 123 -5.23 4.52 -13.70
N ASP A 124 -5.40 3.98 -14.91
CA ASP A 124 -4.46 4.07 -16.02
C ASP A 124 -3.03 3.56 -15.74
N SER A 125 -2.84 2.78 -14.67
CA SER A 125 -1.54 2.24 -14.29
C SER A 125 -1.60 0.73 -14.04
N PRO A 126 -0.57 -0.04 -14.42
CA PRO A 126 -0.48 -1.46 -14.09
C PRO A 126 -0.01 -1.69 -12.63
N VAL A 127 -0.49 -0.88 -11.69
CA VAL A 127 -0.15 -0.97 -10.26
C VAL A 127 -1.39 -1.30 -9.44
N ALA A 128 -1.26 -2.25 -8.52
CA ALA A 128 -2.28 -2.62 -7.54
C ALA A 128 -1.79 -2.30 -6.12
N ASP A 129 -2.48 -1.39 -5.44
CA ASP A 129 -2.14 -0.95 -4.07
C ASP A 129 -2.73 -1.91 -3.04
N LEU A 130 -1.92 -2.36 -2.10
CA LEU A 130 -2.20 -3.45 -1.16
C LEU A 130 -2.52 -2.91 0.24
N GLY A 131 -3.66 -3.35 0.78
CA GLY A 131 -3.99 -3.28 2.20
C GLY A 131 -3.93 -4.67 2.85
N VAL A 132 -3.57 -4.74 4.13
CA VAL A 132 -3.56 -5.99 4.89
C VAL A 132 -3.98 -5.78 6.34
N LEU A 133 -4.92 -6.61 6.81
CA LEU A 133 -5.47 -6.60 8.17
C LEU A 133 -5.32 -7.98 8.80
N THR A 134 -4.85 -8.03 10.05
CA THR A 134 -4.76 -9.27 10.83
C THR A 134 -5.28 -9.03 12.24
N LEU A 135 -6.18 -9.88 12.71
CA LEU A 135 -6.75 -9.78 14.05
C LEU A 135 -5.64 -9.83 15.10
N ALA A 136 -5.81 -9.04 16.17
CA ALA A 136 -4.79 -8.87 17.20
C ALA A 136 -4.32 -10.20 17.82
N ASP A 137 -5.25 -11.13 18.08
CA ASP A 137 -4.98 -12.46 18.65
C ASP A 137 -4.35 -13.46 17.65
N ALA A 138 -4.32 -13.08 16.37
CA ALA A 138 -3.75 -13.86 15.28
C ALA A 138 -2.38 -13.32 14.78
N ARG A 139 -1.91 -12.19 15.30
CA ARG A 139 -0.62 -11.59 14.93
C ARG A 139 0.56 -12.46 15.34
N GLY A 140 1.68 -12.30 14.65
CA GLY A 140 2.93 -13.03 14.93
C GLY A 140 2.95 -14.50 14.49
N LYS A 141 1.88 -15.03 13.88
CA LYS A 141 1.74 -16.43 13.43
C LYS A 141 2.05 -16.64 11.94
N GLY A 142 2.40 -15.57 11.21
CA GLY A 142 2.73 -15.66 9.77
C GLY A 142 1.53 -15.52 8.82
N PHE A 143 0.30 -15.37 9.32
CA PHE A 143 -0.90 -15.30 8.50
C PHE A 143 -0.91 -14.11 7.54
N ALA A 144 -0.53 -12.91 8.01
CA ALA A 144 -0.39 -11.72 7.17
C ALA A 144 0.59 -11.96 6.01
N ARG A 145 1.75 -12.58 6.29
CA ARG A 145 2.73 -12.91 5.27
C ARG A 145 2.15 -13.83 4.21
N ALA A 146 1.48 -14.90 4.63
CA ALA A 146 0.87 -15.86 3.71
C ALA A 146 -0.16 -15.21 2.78
N VAL A 147 -1.02 -14.32 3.34
CA VAL A 147 -2.05 -13.61 2.55
C VAL A 147 -1.39 -12.63 1.56
N VAL A 148 -0.41 -11.84 2.00
CA VAL A 148 0.32 -10.89 1.15
C VAL A 148 1.06 -11.60 0.02
N GLU A 149 1.75 -12.72 0.30
CA GLU A 149 2.41 -13.52 -0.74
C GLU A 149 1.42 -14.08 -1.77
N SER A 150 0.22 -14.48 -1.34
CA SER A 150 -0.81 -15.04 -2.22
C SER A 150 -1.44 -13.98 -3.12
N ILE A 151 -1.84 -12.83 -2.58
CA ILE A 151 -2.44 -11.76 -3.37
C ILE A 151 -1.41 -11.10 -4.31
N ASN A 152 -0.13 -10.98 -3.91
CA ASN A 152 0.93 -10.48 -4.77
C ASN A 152 1.17 -11.42 -5.97
N ARG A 153 1.10 -12.74 -5.75
CA ARG A 153 1.20 -13.71 -6.85
C ARG A 153 0.04 -13.57 -7.82
N PHE A 154 -1.17 -13.46 -7.29
CA PHE A 154 -2.38 -13.24 -8.08
C PHE A 154 -2.26 -11.95 -8.91
N SER A 155 -1.91 -10.83 -8.28
CA SER A 155 -1.76 -9.54 -8.95
C SER A 155 -0.79 -9.62 -10.16
N ARG A 156 0.36 -10.28 -9.99
CA ARG A 156 1.31 -10.47 -11.09
C ARG A 156 0.81 -11.39 -12.20
N GLN A 157 0.03 -12.41 -11.87
CA GLN A 157 -0.61 -13.29 -12.87
C GLN A 157 -1.62 -12.52 -13.72
N GLU A 158 -2.30 -11.55 -13.12
CA GLU A 158 -3.24 -10.66 -13.81
C GLU A 158 -2.56 -9.46 -14.52
N GLY A 159 -1.22 -9.37 -14.46
CA GLY A 159 -0.44 -8.34 -15.17
C GLY A 159 -0.25 -7.03 -14.41
N TYR A 160 -0.54 -7.01 -13.11
CA TYR A 160 -0.35 -5.83 -12.27
C TYR A 160 0.85 -5.97 -11.34
N GLU A 161 1.58 -4.87 -11.14
CA GLU A 161 2.67 -4.82 -10.16
C GLU A 161 2.10 -4.49 -8.77
N PRO A 162 2.23 -5.38 -7.77
CA PRO A 162 1.78 -5.12 -6.42
C PRO A 162 2.63 -4.05 -5.75
N GLN A 163 1.97 -3.02 -5.21
CA GLN A 163 2.55 -1.97 -4.39
C GLN A 163 2.14 -2.15 -2.94
N TYR A 164 3.12 -2.18 -2.04
CA TYR A 164 2.88 -2.16 -0.60
C TYR A 164 3.28 -0.80 -0.06
N ARG A 165 2.36 -0.13 0.64
CA ARG A 165 2.58 1.20 1.17
C ARG A 165 2.30 1.23 2.67
N CYS A 166 3.14 1.92 3.43
CA CYS A 166 2.90 2.14 4.86
C CYS A 166 3.61 3.40 5.35
N GLN A 167 3.11 3.96 6.44
CA GLN A 167 3.73 5.07 7.15
C GLN A 167 5.11 4.69 7.67
N LEU A 168 6.00 5.69 7.81
CA LEU A 168 7.40 5.47 8.19
C LEU A 168 7.57 4.86 9.58
N ASP A 169 6.68 5.17 10.50
CA ASP A 169 6.66 4.70 11.88
C ASP A 169 5.87 3.40 12.09
N ASN A 170 5.20 2.89 11.04
CA ASN A 170 4.53 1.60 11.09
C ASN A 170 5.54 0.45 10.96
N HIS A 171 6.30 0.22 12.04
CA HIS A 171 7.35 -0.80 12.08
C HIS A 171 6.84 -2.22 11.80
N ALA A 172 5.59 -2.52 12.17
CA ALA A 172 4.98 -3.84 11.91
C ALA A 172 4.78 -4.06 10.42
N SER A 173 4.24 -3.08 9.69
CA SER A 173 4.08 -3.13 8.24
C SER A 173 5.41 -3.17 7.50
N VAL A 174 6.41 -2.41 7.95
CA VAL A 174 7.78 -2.47 7.39
C VAL A 174 8.39 -3.87 7.56
N ALA A 175 8.23 -4.49 8.73
CA ALA A 175 8.73 -5.84 9.00
C ALA A 175 7.99 -6.88 8.12
N LEU A 176 6.68 -6.75 7.97
CA LEU A 176 5.87 -7.59 7.11
C LEU A 176 6.31 -7.49 5.64
N ALA A 177 6.41 -6.27 5.09
CA ALA A 177 6.87 -6.04 3.72
C ALA A 177 8.21 -6.75 3.44
N ARG A 178 9.19 -6.56 4.32
CA ARG A 178 10.51 -7.22 4.21
C ARG A 178 10.41 -8.74 4.30
N SER A 179 9.58 -9.28 5.19
CA SER A 179 9.38 -10.72 5.33
C SER A 179 8.75 -11.37 4.10
N CYS A 180 7.97 -10.61 3.33
CA CYS A 180 7.40 -11.02 2.04
C CYS A 180 8.37 -10.83 0.86
N GLY A 181 9.63 -10.44 1.11
CA GLY A 181 10.63 -10.21 0.06
C GLY A 181 10.44 -8.91 -0.72
N LEU A 182 9.63 -7.99 -0.20
CA LEU A 182 9.46 -6.67 -0.78
C LEU A 182 10.66 -5.79 -0.43
N THR A 183 11.08 -4.97 -1.40
CA THR A 183 12.21 -4.06 -1.29
C THR A 183 11.70 -2.62 -1.23
N LEU A 184 12.25 -1.83 -0.31
CA LEU A 184 11.95 -0.41 -0.24
C LEU A 184 12.47 0.29 -1.50
N PHE A 185 11.56 0.92 -2.21
CA PHE A 185 11.83 1.65 -3.45
C PHE A 185 12.00 3.14 -3.22
N ALA A 186 11.05 3.77 -2.52
CA ALA A 186 11.02 5.21 -2.31
C ALA A 186 10.22 5.59 -1.06
N LYS A 187 10.34 6.87 -0.67
CA LYS A 187 9.32 7.55 0.12
C LYS A 187 8.42 8.33 -0.82
N TRP A 188 7.13 8.24 -0.60
CA TRP A 188 6.08 8.89 -1.38
C TRP A 188 5.44 10.00 -0.57
N ILE A 189 5.38 11.20 -1.13
CA ILE A 189 4.87 12.41 -0.47
C ILE A 189 3.88 13.08 -1.41
N VAL A 190 2.69 13.42 -0.90
CA VAL A 190 1.64 14.12 -1.66
C VAL A 190 1.16 15.35 -0.91
N ALA A 191 0.60 16.30 -1.64
CA ALA A 191 -0.07 17.44 -1.03
C ALA A 191 -1.43 17.02 -0.45
N THR A 192 -1.78 17.58 0.71
CA THR A 192 -3.04 17.26 1.41
C THR A 192 -4.27 17.56 0.59
N ASP A 193 -4.26 18.65 -0.17
CA ASP A 193 -5.41 19.11 -0.95
C ASP A 193 -5.57 18.41 -2.31
N LEU A 194 -4.62 17.55 -2.68
CA LEU A 194 -4.60 16.83 -3.97
C LEU A 194 -4.97 15.35 -3.86
N ARG A 195 -5.24 14.86 -2.68
CA ARG A 195 -5.99 13.60 -2.56
C ARG A 195 -7.43 13.94 -2.94
N GLY A 196 -7.82 13.62 -4.17
CA GLY A 196 -9.23 13.50 -4.48
C GLY A 196 -9.92 12.61 -3.43
N PRO A 197 -11.24 12.77 -3.22
CA PRO A 197 -11.95 11.88 -2.32
C PRO A 197 -11.57 10.44 -2.70
N ARG A 198 -11.17 9.65 -1.71
CA ARG A 198 -11.09 8.20 -1.90
C ARG A 198 -12.43 7.84 -2.51
N ALA A 199 -12.43 7.26 -3.71
CA ALA A 199 -13.67 6.87 -4.35
C ALA A 199 -14.47 6.03 -3.34
N GLU A 200 -15.64 6.58 -2.95
CA GLU A 200 -16.61 5.86 -2.14
C GLU A 200 -17.17 4.67 -2.92
#